data_d9117c0a57faaa491bed7c99230c6e14
#
_entry.id   d9117c0a57faaa491bed7c99230c6e14
#
_cell.length_a   1.000
_cell.length_b   1.000
_cell.length_c   1.000
_cell.angle_alpha   90.00
_cell.angle_beta   90.00
_cell.angle_gamma   90.00
#
_symmetry.space_group_name_H-M   'P 1'
#
loop_
_entity.id
_entity.type
_entity.pdbx_description
1 polymer ?
#
loop_
_entity_poly.entity_id
_entity_poly.type
_entity_poly.pdbx_seq_one_letter_code
_entity_poly.pdbx_strand_id
1 'polypeptide(L)'
;EIAVLFRANAQSASVEAELDRRGIGTRVHGAQRFFDRADVRQAVMLIRGQAKVIDTRPLFQIVSDVLRSCGWSAQPPEGSAGRERWQALNGILTLVDQQAPGTTVQAFSEELLARQRAHHEPTLDAVTLSAVHAAKGLEWSLVHVIGMSEGVFPIAYAVDAAAIDEERRLAYVAITRARDQLRLSGTAGRSRGVRAPSRFIAEAGLVLAGSAA
;
A
#
# COMPACT_ATOMS: atom_id res chain seq x y z
N GLU A 1 10.59 -2.50 -2.34
CA GLU A 1 9.33 -2.10 -1.67
C GLU A 1 9.40 -0.64 -1.26
N ILE A 2 8.33 0.13 -1.56
CA ILE A 2 8.25 1.58 -1.27
C ILE A 2 7.03 1.84 -0.40
N ALA A 3 7.19 2.66 0.65
CA ALA A 3 6.06 3.15 1.44
C ALA A 3 6.06 4.68 1.52
N VAL A 4 4.85 5.25 1.52
CA VAL A 4 4.60 6.65 1.88
C VAL A 4 3.86 6.65 3.21
N LEU A 5 4.48 7.24 4.22
CA LEU A 5 3.91 7.35 5.55
C LEU A 5 3.42 8.77 5.82
N PHE A 6 2.26 8.88 6.44
CA PHE A 6 1.63 10.15 6.79
C PHE A 6 1.05 10.10 8.21
N ARG A 7 0.89 11.29 8.81
CA ARG A 7 0.37 11.40 10.18
C ARG A 7 -1.14 11.17 10.26
N ALA A 8 -1.90 11.62 9.27
CA ALA A 8 -3.35 11.54 9.26
C ALA A 8 -3.87 10.90 7.97
N ASN A 9 -4.86 10.01 8.08
CA ASN A 9 -5.46 9.29 6.95
C ASN A 9 -6.01 10.22 5.85
N ALA A 10 -6.44 11.43 6.21
CA ALA A 10 -6.91 12.41 5.24
C ALA A 10 -5.84 12.82 4.19
N GLN A 11 -4.56 12.55 4.48
CA GLN A 11 -3.47 12.82 3.54
C GLN A 11 -3.35 11.76 2.42
N SER A 12 -3.91 10.54 2.62
CA SER A 12 -3.80 9.46 1.64
C SER A 12 -4.44 9.81 0.30
N ALA A 13 -5.64 10.38 0.32
CA ALA A 13 -6.42 10.66 -0.89
C ALA A 13 -5.68 11.53 -1.91
N SER A 14 -4.95 12.55 -1.45
CA SER A 14 -4.17 13.43 -2.35
C SER A 14 -2.94 12.72 -2.92
N VAL A 15 -2.31 11.84 -2.15
CA VAL A 15 -1.16 11.03 -2.60
C VAL A 15 -1.62 9.96 -3.59
N GLU A 16 -2.73 9.28 -3.30
CA GLU A 16 -3.35 8.29 -4.18
C GLU A 16 -3.68 8.91 -5.55
N ALA A 17 -4.39 10.05 -5.55
CA ALA A 17 -4.77 10.74 -6.77
C ALA A 17 -3.55 11.14 -7.64
N GLU A 18 -2.47 11.61 -7.02
CA GLU A 18 -1.26 12.00 -7.76
C GLU A 18 -0.48 10.80 -8.29
N LEU A 19 -0.39 9.71 -7.52
CA LEU A 19 0.25 8.48 -7.97
C LEU A 19 -0.57 7.80 -9.08
N ASP A 20 -1.90 7.79 -8.96
CA ASP A 20 -2.81 7.29 -10.00
C ASP A 20 -2.68 8.07 -11.31
N ARG A 21 -2.62 9.41 -11.24
CA ARG A 21 -2.39 10.26 -12.41
C ARG A 21 -1.08 9.94 -13.14
N ARG A 22 -0.09 9.41 -12.42
CA ARG A 22 1.21 8.97 -12.96
C ARG A 22 1.25 7.49 -13.35
N GLY A 23 0.14 6.78 -13.23
CA GLY A 23 0.08 5.36 -13.52
C GLY A 23 0.77 4.46 -12.48
N ILE A 24 1.06 4.98 -11.28
CA ILE A 24 1.71 4.25 -10.21
C ILE A 24 0.64 3.62 -9.31
N GLY A 25 0.67 2.30 -9.18
CA GLY A 25 -0.24 1.56 -8.30
C GLY A 25 -0.03 1.90 -6.83
N THR A 26 -1.12 1.96 -6.07
CA THR A 26 -1.10 2.21 -4.63
C THR A 26 -1.84 1.14 -3.85
N ARG A 27 -1.40 0.91 -2.62
CA ARG A 27 -2.09 0.06 -1.65
C ARG A 27 -2.14 0.79 -0.30
N VAL A 28 -3.33 1.03 0.23
CA VAL A 28 -3.50 1.62 1.55
C VAL A 28 -3.37 0.53 2.62
N HIS A 29 -2.33 0.63 3.45
CA HIS A 29 -2.14 -0.29 4.58
C HIS A 29 -3.15 0.02 5.69
N GLY A 30 -3.76 -1.04 6.24
CA GLY A 30 -4.86 -0.90 7.19
C GLY A 30 -6.24 -0.84 6.51
N ALA A 31 -6.29 -0.79 5.17
CA ALA A 31 -7.50 -1.12 4.42
C ALA A 31 -7.87 -2.61 4.57
N GLN A 32 -9.00 -3.00 4.02
CA GLN A 32 -9.47 -4.39 4.06
C GLN A 32 -8.37 -5.35 3.57
N ARG A 33 -8.11 -6.42 4.34
CA ARG A 33 -7.11 -7.44 3.98
C ARG A 33 -7.38 -7.99 2.59
N PHE A 34 -6.33 -8.36 1.86
CA PHE A 34 -6.42 -8.82 0.48
C PHE A 34 -7.52 -9.89 0.28
N PHE A 35 -7.47 -10.96 1.05
CA PHE A 35 -8.45 -12.06 0.94
C PHE A 35 -9.84 -11.74 1.51
N ASP A 36 -10.00 -10.65 2.26
CA ASP A 36 -11.29 -10.19 2.79
C ASP A 36 -12.03 -9.28 1.81
N ARG A 37 -11.36 -8.77 0.79
CA ARG A 37 -11.96 -7.94 -0.26
C ARG A 37 -13.04 -8.71 -1.01
N ALA A 38 -14.15 -8.07 -1.31
CA ALA A 38 -15.28 -8.70 -1.98
C ALA A 38 -14.93 -9.23 -3.38
N ASP A 39 -14.13 -8.46 -4.13
CA ASP A 39 -13.65 -8.81 -5.47
C ASP A 39 -12.72 -10.04 -5.44
N VAL A 40 -11.78 -10.10 -4.50
CA VAL A 40 -10.87 -11.23 -4.29
C VAL A 40 -11.63 -12.47 -3.83
N ARG A 41 -12.54 -12.35 -2.86
CA ARG A 41 -13.36 -13.47 -2.40
C ARG A 41 -14.20 -14.06 -3.53
N GLN A 42 -14.80 -13.20 -4.36
CA GLN A 42 -15.55 -13.65 -5.54
C GLN A 42 -14.65 -14.43 -6.48
N ALA A 43 -13.47 -13.90 -6.82
CA ALA A 43 -12.51 -14.57 -7.70
C ALA A 43 -12.06 -15.92 -7.14
N VAL A 44 -11.67 -15.99 -5.86
CA VAL A 44 -11.27 -17.24 -5.19
C VAL A 44 -12.42 -18.27 -5.22
N MET A 45 -13.66 -17.85 -4.98
CA MET A 45 -14.82 -18.73 -5.03
C MET A 45 -15.04 -19.31 -6.45
N LEU A 46 -14.88 -18.49 -7.49
CA LEU A 46 -15.02 -18.94 -8.88
C LEU A 46 -13.88 -19.87 -9.29
N ILE A 47 -12.63 -19.59 -8.90
CA ILE A 47 -11.48 -20.48 -9.11
C ILE A 47 -11.74 -21.85 -8.46
N ARG A 48 -12.27 -21.87 -7.23
CA ARG A 48 -12.70 -23.12 -6.58
C ARG A 48 -13.81 -23.85 -7.32
N GLY A 49 -14.72 -23.11 -7.95
CA GLY A 49 -15.74 -23.69 -8.82
C GLY A 49 -15.11 -24.43 -10.00
N GLN A 50 -14.15 -23.79 -10.67
CA GLN A 50 -13.39 -24.38 -11.77
C GLN A 50 -12.56 -25.58 -11.36
N ALA A 51 -12.03 -25.61 -10.14
CA ALA A 51 -11.26 -26.74 -9.60
C ALA A 51 -12.07 -28.07 -9.55
N LYS A 52 -13.38 -28.03 -9.67
CA LYS A 52 -14.27 -29.21 -9.72
C LYS A 52 -14.48 -29.75 -11.12
N VAL A 53 -14.04 -29.01 -12.14
CA VAL A 53 -14.19 -29.38 -13.55
C VAL A 53 -12.83 -29.89 -14.04
N ILE A 54 -12.83 -30.99 -14.81
CA ILE A 54 -11.61 -31.48 -15.46
C ILE A 54 -11.29 -30.51 -16.60
N ASP A 55 -10.24 -29.71 -16.41
CA ASP A 55 -9.74 -28.75 -17.38
C ASP A 55 -8.23 -28.97 -17.55
N THR A 56 -7.79 -29.25 -18.77
CA THR A 56 -6.41 -29.55 -19.12
C THR A 56 -5.63 -28.32 -19.62
N ARG A 57 -6.28 -27.17 -19.69
CA ARG A 57 -5.63 -25.92 -20.08
C ARG A 57 -4.59 -25.48 -19.04
N PRO A 58 -3.59 -24.68 -19.45
CA PRO A 58 -2.64 -24.11 -18.50
C PRO A 58 -3.33 -23.32 -17.38
N LEU A 59 -2.80 -23.42 -16.16
CA LEU A 59 -3.36 -22.75 -14.97
C LEU A 59 -3.59 -21.25 -15.22
N PHE A 60 -2.62 -20.56 -15.85
CA PHE A 60 -2.72 -19.14 -16.17
C PHE A 60 -3.96 -18.83 -17.04
N GLN A 61 -4.26 -19.66 -18.04
CA GLN A 61 -5.44 -19.46 -18.89
C GLN A 61 -6.73 -19.60 -18.10
N ILE A 62 -6.85 -20.66 -17.30
CA ILE A 62 -8.04 -20.91 -16.49
C ILE A 62 -8.28 -19.74 -15.52
N VAL A 63 -7.24 -19.35 -14.80
CA VAL A 63 -7.34 -18.28 -13.80
C VAL A 63 -7.60 -16.93 -14.47
N SER A 64 -6.91 -16.59 -15.56
CA SER A 64 -7.14 -15.32 -16.27
C SER A 64 -8.56 -15.21 -16.84
N ASP A 65 -9.17 -16.32 -17.31
CA ASP A 65 -10.55 -16.32 -17.77
C ASP A 65 -11.54 -16.07 -16.61
N VAL A 66 -11.30 -16.69 -15.47
CA VAL A 66 -12.09 -16.41 -14.25
C VAL A 66 -11.95 -14.94 -13.83
N LEU A 67 -10.74 -14.41 -13.83
CA LEU A 67 -10.51 -13.01 -13.43
C LEU A 67 -11.12 -12.01 -14.40
N ARG A 68 -11.14 -12.32 -15.72
CA ARG A 68 -11.87 -11.52 -16.71
C ARG A 68 -13.36 -11.46 -16.40
N SER A 69 -13.99 -12.57 -15.98
CA SER A 69 -15.39 -12.57 -15.55
C SER A 69 -15.61 -11.72 -14.29
N CYS A 70 -14.56 -11.49 -13.49
CA CYS A 70 -14.56 -10.57 -12.35
C CYS A 70 -14.22 -9.13 -12.71
N GLY A 71 -14.00 -8.81 -14.01
CA GLY A 71 -13.67 -7.46 -14.47
C GLY A 71 -12.17 -7.15 -14.56
N TRP A 72 -11.30 -8.15 -14.49
CA TRP A 72 -9.87 -7.98 -14.79
C TRP A 72 -9.66 -7.86 -16.30
N SER A 73 -8.66 -7.09 -16.72
CA SER A 73 -8.22 -6.93 -18.11
C SER A 73 -6.70 -6.99 -18.20
N ALA A 74 -6.15 -7.26 -19.39
CA ALA A 74 -4.70 -7.34 -19.58
C ALA A 74 -3.99 -5.98 -19.37
N GLN A 75 -4.72 -4.88 -19.54
CA GLN A 75 -4.23 -3.53 -19.26
C GLN A 75 -4.98 -2.94 -18.06
N PRO A 76 -4.29 -2.21 -17.18
CA PRO A 76 -4.95 -1.56 -16.05
C PRO A 76 -5.94 -0.50 -16.56
N PRO A 77 -7.14 -0.40 -15.96
CA PRO A 77 -8.11 0.62 -16.32
C PRO A 77 -7.65 2.01 -15.85
N GLU A 78 -8.24 3.05 -16.43
CA GLU A 78 -8.09 4.42 -15.96
C GLU A 78 -8.97 4.65 -14.71
N GLY A 79 -8.49 5.51 -13.79
CA GLY A 79 -9.18 5.89 -12.56
C GLY A 79 -8.86 5.01 -11.35
N SER A 80 -8.84 5.63 -10.16
CA SER A 80 -8.33 5.01 -8.92
C SER A 80 -9.12 3.77 -8.47
N ALA A 81 -10.45 3.84 -8.45
CA ALA A 81 -11.30 2.71 -7.99
C ALA A 81 -11.19 1.48 -8.91
N GLY A 82 -11.15 1.72 -10.24
CA GLY A 82 -10.97 0.65 -11.22
C GLY A 82 -9.59 0.01 -11.09
N ARG A 83 -8.57 0.82 -10.91
CA ARG A 83 -7.18 0.39 -10.75
C ARG A 83 -6.95 -0.42 -9.47
N GLU A 84 -7.55 0.00 -8.35
CA GLU A 84 -7.45 -0.74 -7.08
C GLU A 84 -8.04 -2.15 -7.19
N ARG A 85 -9.23 -2.28 -7.82
CA ARG A 85 -9.84 -3.58 -8.10
C ARG A 85 -8.97 -4.42 -9.03
N TRP A 86 -8.48 -3.81 -10.10
CA TRP A 86 -7.59 -4.46 -11.07
C TRP A 86 -6.32 -4.99 -10.39
N GLN A 87 -5.67 -4.18 -9.53
CA GLN A 87 -4.49 -4.59 -8.78
C GLN A 87 -4.74 -5.78 -7.86
N ALA A 88 -5.88 -5.78 -7.17
CA ALA A 88 -6.24 -6.88 -6.30
C ALA A 88 -6.43 -8.18 -7.10
N LEU A 89 -7.13 -8.13 -8.23
CA LEU A 89 -7.30 -9.30 -9.10
C LEU A 89 -5.97 -9.73 -9.75
N ASN A 90 -5.15 -8.76 -10.18
CA ASN A 90 -3.83 -9.04 -10.75
C ASN A 90 -2.89 -9.68 -9.72
N GLY A 91 -3.03 -9.37 -8.43
CA GLY A 91 -2.31 -10.04 -7.35
C GLY A 91 -2.56 -11.56 -7.31
N ILE A 92 -3.74 -12.04 -7.72
CA ILE A 92 -4.00 -13.47 -7.87
C ILE A 92 -3.16 -14.06 -9.02
N LEU A 93 -2.99 -13.34 -10.15
CA LEU A 93 -2.12 -13.78 -11.25
C LEU A 93 -0.66 -13.83 -10.84
N THR A 94 -0.19 -12.89 -10.03
CA THR A 94 1.17 -12.94 -9.48
C THR A 94 1.40 -14.23 -8.66
N LEU A 95 0.37 -14.73 -7.96
CA LEU A 95 0.45 -16.02 -7.28
C LEU A 95 0.49 -17.20 -8.26
N VAL A 96 -0.17 -17.10 -9.42
CA VAL A 96 -0.08 -18.12 -10.48
C VAL A 96 1.34 -18.19 -11.05
N ASP A 97 1.99 -17.04 -11.28
CA ASP A 97 3.35 -16.97 -11.80
C ASP A 97 4.40 -17.59 -10.84
N GLN A 98 4.07 -17.68 -9.56
CA GLN A 98 4.92 -18.32 -8.55
C GLN A 98 4.74 -19.84 -8.48
N GLN A 99 3.81 -20.41 -9.24
CA GLN A 99 3.53 -21.85 -9.23
C GLN A 99 4.55 -22.65 -10.04
N ALA A 100 4.79 -23.88 -9.59
CA ALA A 100 5.58 -24.83 -10.37
C ALA A 100 4.87 -25.17 -11.71
N PRO A 101 5.63 -25.40 -12.80
CA PRO A 101 5.06 -25.85 -14.05
C PRO A 101 4.19 -27.12 -13.85
N GLY A 102 2.99 -27.13 -14.43
CA GLY A 102 2.05 -28.25 -14.31
C GLY A 102 1.15 -28.21 -13.06
N THR A 103 1.23 -27.17 -12.23
CA THR A 103 0.28 -27.01 -11.12
C THR A 103 -1.15 -26.97 -11.65
N THR A 104 -2.01 -27.80 -11.09
CA THR A 104 -3.44 -27.87 -11.46
C THR A 104 -4.22 -26.74 -10.78
N VAL A 105 -5.37 -26.38 -11.36
CA VAL A 105 -6.29 -25.38 -10.76
C VAL A 105 -6.79 -25.84 -9.38
N GLN A 106 -6.89 -27.14 -9.16
CA GLN A 106 -7.26 -27.72 -7.84
C GLN A 106 -6.18 -27.41 -6.80
N ALA A 107 -4.90 -27.77 -7.08
CA ALA A 107 -3.79 -27.50 -6.18
C ALA A 107 -3.63 -25.99 -5.88
N PHE A 108 -3.77 -25.15 -6.90
CA PHE A 108 -3.74 -23.71 -6.75
C PHE A 108 -4.89 -23.18 -5.86
N SER A 109 -6.10 -23.72 -6.07
CA SER A 109 -7.26 -23.37 -5.22
C SER A 109 -7.06 -23.73 -3.75
N GLU A 110 -6.45 -24.87 -3.47
CA GLU A 110 -6.10 -25.30 -2.09
C GLU A 110 -5.04 -24.37 -1.48
N GLU A 111 -4.05 -23.97 -2.26
CA GLU A 111 -3.03 -22.99 -1.82
C GLU A 111 -3.63 -21.62 -1.51
N LEU A 112 -4.53 -21.11 -2.36
CA LEU A 112 -5.22 -19.83 -2.10
C LEU A 112 -5.96 -19.86 -0.75
N LEU A 113 -6.60 -20.99 -0.43
CA LEU A 113 -7.28 -21.18 0.86
C LEU A 113 -6.30 -21.28 2.03
N ALA A 114 -5.16 -21.94 1.84
CA ALA A 114 -4.11 -22.00 2.85
C ALA A 114 -3.54 -20.61 3.14
N ARG A 115 -3.24 -19.82 2.09
CA ARG A 115 -2.80 -18.42 2.21
C ARG A 115 -3.84 -17.53 2.90
N GLN A 116 -5.11 -17.68 2.56
CA GLN A 116 -6.20 -16.96 3.21
C GLN A 116 -6.26 -17.24 4.73
N ARG A 117 -6.13 -18.50 5.12
CA ARG A 117 -6.11 -18.89 6.55
C ARG A 117 -4.87 -18.39 7.28
N ALA A 118 -3.72 -18.42 6.62
CA ALA A 118 -2.44 -17.98 7.17
C ALA A 118 -2.21 -16.46 7.05
N HIS A 119 -3.15 -15.71 6.45
CA HIS A 119 -3.04 -14.28 6.14
C HIS A 119 -1.80 -13.92 5.29
N HIS A 120 -1.35 -14.83 4.44
CA HIS A 120 -0.24 -14.61 3.50
C HIS A 120 -0.76 -13.94 2.22
N GLU A 121 -0.64 -12.62 2.16
CA GLU A 121 -1.04 -11.81 1.00
C GLU A 121 0.03 -11.86 -0.12
N PRO A 122 -0.37 -11.75 -1.40
CA PRO A 122 0.58 -11.61 -2.50
C PRO A 122 1.34 -10.28 -2.40
N THR A 123 2.60 -10.28 -2.86
CA THR A 123 3.33 -9.03 -3.05
C THR A 123 2.75 -8.30 -4.25
N LEU A 124 2.16 -7.13 -4.04
CA LEU A 124 1.65 -6.28 -5.10
C LEU A 124 2.74 -5.29 -5.55
N ASP A 125 2.85 -5.07 -6.87
CA ASP A 125 3.69 -4.01 -7.43
C ASP A 125 2.97 -2.66 -7.25
N ALA A 126 3.02 -2.15 -6.04
CA ALA A 126 2.32 -0.96 -5.61
C ALA A 126 3.07 -0.23 -4.51
N VAL A 127 2.92 1.09 -4.45
CA VAL A 127 3.40 1.91 -3.35
C VAL A 127 2.45 1.73 -2.16
N THR A 128 3.00 1.35 -1.01
CA THR A 128 2.21 1.23 0.22
C THR A 128 1.98 2.62 0.81
N LEU A 129 0.72 2.98 1.03
CA LEU A 129 0.31 4.19 1.73
C LEU A 129 -0.14 3.80 3.14
N SER A 130 0.41 4.43 4.19
CA SER A 130 0.05 4.06 5.56
C SER A 130 0.11 5.25 6.51
N ALA A 131 -0.85 5.31 7.42
CA ALA A 131 -0.67 6.15 8.59
C ALA A 131 0.45 5.59 9.47
N VAL A 132 1.24 6.46 10.10
CA VAL A 132 2.37 6.05 10.96
C VAL A 132 1.94 5.07 12.05
N HIS A 133 0.75 5.26 12.64
CA HIS A 133 0.23 4.36 13.67
C HIS A 133 0.05 2.92 13.17
N ALA A 134 -0.40 2.76 11.93
CA ALA A 134 -0.63 1.45 11.33
C ALA A 134 0.68 0.80 10.82
N ALA A 135 1.74 1.58 10.66
CA ALA A 135 3.04 1.12 10.17
C ALA A 135 3.88 0.41 11.24
N LYS A 136 3.40 0.33 12.49
CA LYS A 136 4.15 -0.31 13.59
C LYS A 136 4.40 -1.80 13.29
N GLY A 137 5.66 -2.22 13.37
CA GLY A 137 6.06 -3.61 13.10
C GLY A 137 6.30 -3.94 11.63
N LEU A 138 6.12 -2.98 10.72
CA LEU A 138 6.42 -3.13 9.30
C LEU A 138 7.73 -2.44 8.94
N GLU A 139 8.34 -2.84 7.83
CA GLU A 139 9.55 -2.22 7.28
C GLU A 139 9.53 -2.27 5.76
N TRP A 140 10.14 -1.26 5.12
CA TRP A 140 10.26 -1.18 3.67
C TRP A 140 11.65 -0.70 3.27
N SER A 141 12.10 -1.07 2.08
CA SER A 141 13.39 -0.66 1.54
C SER A 141 13.51 0.87 1.42
N LEU A 142 12.44 1.52 0.96
CA LEU A 142 12.36 2.98 0.88
C LEU A 142 11.10 3.47 1.61
N VAL A 143 11.27 4.39 2.53
CA VAL A 143 10.17 5.08 3.21
C VAL A 143 10.22 6.57 2.91
N HIS A 144 9.10 7.11 2.47
CA HIS A 144 8.88 8.54 2.32
C HIS A 144 7.88 9.02 3.37
N VAL A 145 8.35 9.75 4.39
CA VAL A 145 7.46 10.38 5.38
C VAL A 145 7.10 11.78 4.89
N ILE A 146 5.80 11.99 4.65
CA ILE A 146 5.28 13.27 4.15
C ILE A 146 4.65 14.10 5.25
N GLY A 147 4.48 15.41 4.99
CA GLY A 147 3.84 16.32 5.92
C GLY A 147 4.68 16.67 7.13
N MET A 148 6.01 16.62 7.02
CA MET A 148 6.96 16.96 8.09
C MET A 148 7.01 18.49 8.29
N SER A 149 5.90 19.04 8.81
CA SER A 149 5.72 20.47 9.08
C SER A 149 4.93 20.66 10.37
N GLU A 150 5.23 21.72 11.11
CA GLU A 150 4.49 22.10 12.33
C GLU A 150 2.98 22.24 12.02
N GLY A 151 2.17 21.66 12.90
CA GLY A 151 0.71 21.61 12.74
C GLY A 151 0.21 20.51 11.79
N VAL A 152 1.10 19.72 11.20
CA VAL A 152 0.76 18.50 10.43
C VAL A 152 1.43 17.29 11.09
N PHE A 153 2.73 17.35 11.33
CA PHE A 153 3.48 16.36 12.08
C PHE A 153 4.67 17.07 12.80
N PRO A 154 4.51 17.45 14.08
CA PRO A 154 3.38 17.17 15.00
C PRO A 154 2.06 17.82 14.57
N ILE A 155 0.93 17.21 15.00
CA ILE A 155 -0.41 17.75 14.72
C ILE A 155 -0.67 19.04 15.51
N ALA A 156 -1.54 19.91 14.99
CA ALA A 156 -1.76 21.25 15.54
C ALA A 156 -2.29 21.28 16.99
N TYR A 157 -2.96 20.23 17.45
CA TYR A 157 -3.51 20.13 18.80
C TYR A 157 -2.58 19.41 19.79
N ALA A 158 -1.42 18.97 19.39
CA ALA A 158 -0.38 18.51 20.31
C ALA A 158 0.35 19.74 20.88
N VAL A 159 -0.22 20.34 21.95
CA VAL A 159 0.27 21.61 22.51
C VAL A 159 1.03 21.46 23.82
N ASP A 160 0.76 20.41 24.60
CA ASP A 160 1.46 20.15 25.84
C ASP A 160 2.65 19.17 25.63
N ALA A 161 3.51 19.09 26.65
CA ALA A 161 4.73 18.28 26.58
C ALA A 161 4.42 16.78 26.36
N ALA A 162 3.38 16.25 26.98
CA ALA A 162 3.02 14.83 26.87
C ALA A 162 2.51 14.50 25.44
N ALA A 163 1.68 15.38 24.86
CA ALA A 163 1.21 15.22 23.49
C ALA A 163 2.35 15.34 22.48
N ILE A 164 3.29 16.26 22.67
CA ILE A 164 4.49 16.39 21.84
C ILE A 164 5.39 15.15 21.97
N ASP A 165 5.53 14.58 23.17
CA ASP A 165 6.30 13.36 23.38
C ASP A 165 5.67 12.16 22.66
N GLU A 166 4.35 12.06 22.61
CA GLU A 166 3.68 11.03 21.83
C GLU A 166 3.89 11.23 20.32
N GLU A 167 3.78 12.46 19.81
CA GLU A 167 4.10 12.77 18.42
C GLU A 167 5.56 12.45 18.07
N ARG A 168 6.50 12.69 19.01
CA ARG A 168 7.91 12.33 18.86
C ARG A 168 8.11 10.82 18.76
N ARG A 169 7.39 10.02 19.59
CA ARG A 169 7.41 8.54 19.46
C ARG A 169 6.90 8.09 18.11
N LEU A 170 5.83 8.72 17.59
CA LEU A 170 5.32 8.43 16.25
C LEU A 170 6.33 8.81 15.16
N ALA A 171 7.01 9.95 15.27
CA ALA A 171 8.06 10.33 14.34
C ALA A 171 9.22 9.32 14.37
N TYR A 172 9.63 8.86 15.54
CA TYR A 172 10.61 7.79 15.68
C TYR A 172 10.15 6.51 15.00
N VAL A 173 8.90 6.08 15.22
CA VAL A 173 8.33 4.92 14.52
C VAL A 173 8.40 5.11 13.01
N ALA A 174 7.97 6.27 12.48
CA ALA A 174 7.98 6.52 11.04
C ALA A 174 9.39 6.42 10.42
N ILE A 175 10.39 7.02 11.07
CA ILE A 175 11.78 7.05 10.62
C ILE A 175 12.39 5.64 10.63
N THR A 176 12.12 4.87 11.69
CA THR A 176 12.65 3.51 11.84
C THR A 176 11.97 2.45 10.98
N ARG A 177 10.99 2.81 10.15
CA ARG A 177 10.37 1.90 9.16
C ARG A 177 11.21 1.77 7.88
N ALA A 178 12.16 2.67 7.67
CA ALA A 178 13.07 2.61 6.52
C ALA A 178 14.21 1.64 6.80
N ARG A 179 14.32 0.59 5.96
CA ARG A 179 15.44 -0.34 6.04
C ARG A 179 16.69 0.22 5.34
N ASP A 180 16.53 0.77 4.13
CA ASP A 180 17.66 1.18 3.29
C ASP A 180 17.67 2.69 3.03
N GLN A 181 16.53 3.31 2.76
CA GLN A 181 16.44 4.72 2.41
C GLN A 181 15.26 5.41 3.10
N LEU A 182 15.52 6.57 3.68
CA LEU A 182 14.53 7.45 4.26
C LEU A 182 14.47 8.77 3.51
N ARG A 183 13.26 9.21 3.17
CA ARG A 183 12.99 10.55 2.63
C ARG A 183 11.96 11.25 3.51
N LEU A 184 12.23 12.49 3.85
CA LEU A 184 11.31 13.34 4.61
C LEU A 184 10.91 14.52 3.73
N SER A 185 9.63 14.84 3.70
CA SER A 185 9.16 16.03 2.99
C SER A 185 8.10 16.78 3.79
N GLY A 186 8.18 18.10 3.72
CA GLY A 186 7.20 19.02 4.27
C GLY A 186 6.80 20.05 3.22
N THR A 187 5.60 20.61 3.35
CA THR A 187 5.15 21.69 2.48
C THR A 187 5.48 23.04 3.11
N ALA A 188 6.31 23.83 2.47
CA ALA A 188 6.34 25.27 2.71
C ALA A 188 5.06 25.85 2.07
N GLY A 189 4.08 26.24 2.89
CA GLY A 189 2.79 26.69 2.40
C GLY A 189 2.88 27.97 1.55
N ARG A 190 2.32 27.93 0.34
CA ARG A 190 2.19 29.09 -0.55
C ARG A 190 0.93 29.94 -0.31
N SER A 191 0.04 29.54 0.60
CA SER A 191 -1.14 30.33 0.93
C SER A 191 -1.41 30.38 2.44
N ARG A 192 -1.44 31.61 2.97
CA ARG A 192 -1.81 32.02 4.34
C ARG A 192 -1.09 31.26 5.48
N GLY A 193 0.21 31.52 5.60
CA GLY A 193 1.06 31.08 6.71
C GLY A 193 2.06 30.02 6.26
N VAL A 194 3.32 30.42 6.13
CA VAL A 194 4.46 29.52 5.94
C VAL A 194 4.52 28.62 7.16
N ARG A 195 4.24 27.33 6.98
CA ARG A 195 4.43 26.35 8.05
C ARG A 195 5.93 26.12 8.23
N ALA A 196 6.38 26.22 9.48
CA ALA A 196 7.74 25.84 9.80
C ALA A 196 7.95 24.34 9.55
N PRO A 197 9.18 23.93 9.20
CA PRO A 197 9.51 22.51 9.19
C PRO A 197 9.22 21.85 10.54
N SER A 198 8.88 20.59 10.54
CA SER A 198 8.69 19.82 11.76
C SER A 198 9.93 19.89 12.65
N ARG A 199 9.74 20.18 13.93
CA ARG A 199 10.81 20.15 14.94
C ARG A 199 11.54 18.82 15.01
N PHE A 200 10.87 17.72 14.66
CA PHE A 200 11.45 16.38 14.68
C PHE A 200 12.56 16.18 13.65
N ILE A 201 12.60 16.99 12.58
CA ILE A 201 13.70 16.98 11.61
C ILE A 201 15.00 17.43 12.29
N ALA A 202 14.94 18.55 13.00
CA ALA A 202 16.09 19.08 13.73
C ALA A 202 16.49 18.18 14.91
N GLU A 203 15.52 17.66 15.66
CA GLU A 203 15.75 16.73 16.76
C GLU A 203 16.42 15.42 16.29
N ALA A 204 16.15 14.99 15.08
CA ALA A 204 16.81 13.82 14.46
C ALA A 204 18.21 14.14 13.89
N GLY A 205 18.70 15.37 14.04
CA GLY A 205 19.99 15.80 13.49
C GLY A 205 20.01 15.90 11.96
N LEU A 206 18.84 15.98 11.32
CA LEU A 206 18.71 16.07 9.88
C LEU A 206 18.66 17.53 9.42
N VAL A 207 19.28 17.81 8.28
CA VAL A 207 19.26 19.12 7.65
C VAL A 207 18.37 19.05 6.41
N LEU A 208 17.45 20.04 6.28
CA LEU A 208 16.65 20.16 5.06
C LEU A 208 17.56 20.53 3.90
N ALA A 209 17.54 19.76 2.83
CA ALA A 209 18.07 20.20 1.56
C ALA A 209 17.25 21.43 1.14
N GLY A 210 17.90 22.60 0.99
CA GLY A 210 17.24 23.84 0.67
C GLY A 210 16.39 23.69 -0.59
N SER A 211 15.15 24.17 -0.54
CA SER A 211 14.38 24.43 -1.74
C SER A 211 15.19 25.44 -2.55
N ALA A 212 15.75 25.01 -3.68
CA ALA A 212 16.24 25.95 -4.68
C ALA A 212 15.07 26.85 -5.07
N ALA A 213 15.28 28.15 -4.93
CA ALA A 213 14.32 29.22 -5.22
C ALA A 213 13.88 29.18 -6.68
#